data_b6fbe294fbf84d562a9a9edb980abfe5
#
_entry.id   b6fbe294fbf84d562a9a9edb980abfe5
#
_cell.length_a   1.000
_cell.length_b   1.000
_cell.length_c   1.000
_cell.angle_alpha   90.00
_cell.angle_beta   90.00
_cell.angle_gamma   90.00
#
_symmetry.space_group_name_H-M   'P 1'
#
loop_
_entity.id
_entity.type
_entity.pdbx_description
1 polymer ?
#
loop_
_entity_poly.entity_id
_entity_poly.type
_entity_poly.pdbx_seq_one_letter_code
_entity_poly.pdbx_strand_id
1 'polypeptide(L)'
;MKVNNARVQNFRLLQDVDVALDSETTMVVGRNNSGKTSLVEVFRKFFGPDKGRFNFDDLSLSTHANLTNALAYYNAAETARVAKDLAAAADNEASYRAEMPAIALELTIEYEDADELTALSPFIMDLDPTRTDATIGCLLEVDAPQKLFQDYRAANTKEAIDLVVFVRKNFKRYFNTRFEAIDTANPSNRSDVTERQLQALLVVN
;
A
#
# COMPACT_ATOMS: atom_id res chain seq x y z
N MET A 1 12.40 0.80 -21.88
CA MET A 1 11.95 0.80 -20.47
C MET A 1 11.88 -0.62 -19.92
N LYS A 2 12.28 -0.87 -18.69
CA LYS A 2 12.18 -2.19 -18.02
C LYS A 2 11.94 -2.02 -16.51
N VAL A 3 11.15 -2.92 -15.92
CA VAL A 3 11.06 -3.01 -14.45
C VAL A 3 12.30 -3.74 -13.96
N ASN A 4 13.14 -3.08 -13.16
CA ASN A 4 14.38 -3.65 -12.63
C ASN A 4 14.29 -4.08 -11.17
N ASN A 5 13.28 -3.59 -10.45
CA ASN A 5 13.09 -3.93 -9.04
C ASN A 5 11.61 -3.96 -8.67
N ALA A 6 11.25 -4.85 -7.74
CA ALA A 6 9.94 -4.94 -7.12
C ALA A 6 10.08 -5.13 -5.61
N ARG A 7 9.58 -4.19 -4.82
CA ARG A 7 9.51 -4.30 -3.36
C ARG A 7 8.08 -4.55 -2.91
N VAL A 8 7.88 -5.60 -2.13
CA VAL A 8 6.56 -5.99 -1.60
C VAL A 8 6.55 -5.87 -0.10
N GLN A 9 5.56 -5.17 0.45
CA GLN A 9 5.41 -5.00 1.89
C GLN A 9 4.03 -5.47 2.36
N ASN A 10 4.02 -6.17 3.48
CA ASN A 10 2.83 -6.59 4.25
C ASN A 10 1.82 -7.47 3.48
N PHE A 11 2.26 -8.20 2.46
CA PHE A 11 1.40 -9.12 1.72
C PHE A 11 1.63 -10.57 2.15
N ARG A 12 0.71 -11.16 2.87
CA ARG A 12 0.78 -12.56 3.38
C ARG A 12 2.08 -12.82 4.13
N LEU A 13 2.97 -13.68 3.58
CA LEU A 13 4.28 -13.99 4.14
C LEU A 13 5.35 -12.95 3.78
N LEU A 14 5.09 -12.08 2.82
CA LEU A 14 6.01 -11.05 2.36
C LEU A 14 5.85 -9.81 3.26
N GLN A 15 6.67 -9.71 4.29
CA GLN A 15 6.63 -8.58 5.22
C GLN A 15 7.31 -7.34 4.65
N ASP A 16 8.54 -7.51 4.17
CA ASP A 16 9.31 -6.51 3.43
C ASP A 16 10.33 -7.26 2.58
N VAL A 17 10.04 -7.43 1.31
CA VAL A 17 10.82 -8.23 0.37
C VAL A 17 11.14 -7.41 -0.85
N ASP A 18 12.42 -7.34 -1.16
CA ASP A 18 12.98 -6.67 -2.32
C ASP A 18 13.48 -7.69 -3.32
N VAL A 19 13.06 -7.56 -4.58
CA VAL A 19 13.37 -8.51 -5.66
C VAL A 19 13.91 -7.75 -6.86
N ALA A 20 15.20 -7.95 -7.14
CA ALA A 20 15.77 -7.51 -8.42
C ALA A 20 15.19 -8.33 -9.56
N LEU A 21 14.74 -7.67 -10.61
CA LEU A 21 14.14 -8.28 -11.78
C LEU A 21 15.11 -8.19 -12.96
N ASP A 22 15.27 -9.32 -13.68
CA ASP A 22 16.05 -9.38 -14.91
C ASP A 22 15.20 -8.83 -16.09
N SER A 23 15.87 -8.38 -17.15
CA SER A 23 15.20 -7.85 -18.34
C SER A 23 14.42 -8.89 -19.14
N GLU A 24 14.81 -10.16 -19.06
CA GLU A 24 14.16 -11.23 -19.83
C GLU A 24 13.35 -12.17 -18.91
N THR A 25 14.01 -12.75 -17.91
CA THR A 25 13.36 -13.76 -17.06
C THR A 25 13.97 -13.78 -15.67
N THR A 26 13.14 -13.59 -14.66
CA THR A 26 13.53 -13.77 -13.25
C THR A 26 13.00 -15.09 -12.73
N MET A 27 13.89 -15.97 -12.32
CA MET A 27 13.51 -17.26 -11.73
C MET A 27 13.50 -17.18 -10.22
N VAL A 28 12.34 -17.34 -9.61
CA VAL A 28 12.18 -17.34 -8.15
C VAL A 28 12.18 -18.78 -7.63
N VAL A 29 13.24 -19.14 -6.91
CA VAL A 29 13.40 -20.48 -6.31
C VAL A 29 13.39 -20.41 -4.79
N GLY A 30 12.97 -21.48 -4.15
CA GLY A 30 12.93 -21.54 -2.68
C GLY A 30 12.11 -22.71 -2.17
N ARG A 31 12.14 -22.93 -0.85
CA ARG A 31 11.38 -23.99 -0.18
C ARG A 31 9.88 -23.77 -0.34
N ASN A 32 9.10 -24.82 -0.11
CA ASN A 32 7.64 -24.68 0.01
C ASN A 32 7.30 -23.71 1.15
N ASN A 33 6.27 -22.93 0.95
CA ASN A 33 5.83 -21.90 1.91
C ASN A 33 6.83 -20.74 2.14
N SER A 34 7.71 -20.45 1.17
CA SER A 34 8.65 -19.30 1.23
C SER A 34 8.10 -18.00 0.63
N GLY A 35 6.82 -17.96 0.26
CA GLY A 35 6.20 -16.75 -0.32
C GLY A 35 6.27 -16.63 -1.85
N LYS A 36 6.84 -17.62 -2.59
CA LYS A 36 6.92 -17.57 -4.07
C LYS A 36 5.57 -17.32 -4.74
N THR A 37 4.55 -18.07 -4.35
CA THR A 37 3.19 -17.90 -4.85
C THR A 37 2.62 -16.51 -4.46
N SER A 38 2.92 -16.06 -3.25
CA SER A 38 2.49 -14.71 -2.80
C SER A 38 3.09 -13.61 -3.66
N LEU A 39 4.35 -13.74 -4.09
CA LEU A 39 4.96 -12.77 -5.00
C LEU A 39 4.19 -12.66 -6.32
N VAL A 40 3.84 -13.79 -6.94
CA VAL A 40 3.04 -13.79 -8.17
C VAL A 40 1.63 -13.25 -7.92
N GLU A 41 1.01 -13.63 -6.81
CA GLU A 41 -0.35 -13.21 -6.47
C GLU A 41 -0.48 -11.72 -6.21
N VAL A 42 0.52 -11.04 -5.62
CA VAL A 42 0.45 -9.60 -5.41
C VAL A 42 0.39 -8.84 -6.74
N PHE A 43 1.19 -9.25 -7.74
CA PHE A 43 1.10 -8.69 -9.09
C PHE A 43 -0.26 -8.94 -9.73
N ARG A 44 -0.81 -10.16 -9.63
CA ARG A 44 -2.13 -10.50 -10.17
C ARG A 44 -3.24 -9.66 -9.54
N LYS A 45 -3.13 -9.32 -8.25
CA LYS A 45 -4.13 -8.52 -7.55
C LYS A 45 -4.04 -7.03 -7.86
N PHE A 46 -2.86 -6.50 -8.17
CA PHE A 46 -2.73 -5.10 -8.60
C PHE A 46 -2.96 -4.92 -10.11
N PHE A 47 -2.50 -5.83 -10.95
CA PHE A 47 -2.46 -5.64 -12.41
C PHE A 47 -3.18 -6.70 -13.23
N GLY A 48 -3.38 -7.90 -12.70
CA GLY A 48 -3.86 -9.06 -13.45
C GLY A 48 -5.38 -9.25 -13.38
N PRO A 49 -5.85 -10.47 -13.72
CA PRO A 49 -7.27 -10.83 -13.75
C PRO A 49 -7.97 -10.71 -12.39
N ASP A 50 -7.20 -10.78 -11.31
CA ASP A 50 -7.69 -10.67 -9.93
C ASP A 50 -7.57 -9.26 -9.37
N LYS A 51 -7.43 -8.25 -10.25
CA LYS A 51 -7.29 -6.83 -9.87
C LYS A 51 -8.38 -6.39 -8.88
N GLY A 52 -7.94 -5.77 -7.78
CA GLY A 52 -8.82 -5.28 -6.72
C GLY A 52 -9.48 -6.37 -5.86
N ARG A 53 -9.20 -7.66 -6.09
CA ARG A 53 -9.76 -8.77 -5.33
C ARG A 53 -8.96 -9.09 -4.08
N PHE A 54 -8.61 -8.06 -3.34
CA PHE A 54 -7.99 -8.22 -2.04
C PHE A 54 -9.00 -8.63 -0.97
N ASN A 55 -8.51 -9.30 0.07
CA ASN A 55 -9.27 -9.65 1.26
C ASN A 55 -8.38 -9.51 2.50
N PHE A 56 -8.98 -9.63 3.68
CA PHE A 56 -8.27 -9.46 4.94
C PHE A 56 -7.08 -10.41 5.12
N ASP A 57 -7.19 -11.65 4.61
CA ASP A 57 -6.14 -12.66 4.73
C ASP A 57 -4.94 -12.42 3.79
N ASP A 58 -5.01 -11.42 2.93
CA ASP A 58 -3.88 -10.94 2.15
C ASP A 58 -2.96 -10.01 2.96
N LEU A 59 -3.44 -9.42 4.04
CA LEU A 59 -2.60 -8.68 4.97
C LEU A 59 -1.67 -9.63 5.73
N SER A 60 -0.42 -9.22 5.94
CA SER A 60 0.51 -9.95 6.78
C SER A 60 0.00 -10.05 8.22
N LEU A 61 0.20 -11.19 8.87
CA LEU A 61 -0.19 -11.38 10.27
C LEU A 61 0.47 -10.37 11.22
N SER A 62 1.67 -9.90 10.89
CA SER A 62 2.37 -8.86 11.66
C SER A 62 1.57 -7.55 11.74
N THR A 63 0.75 -7.24 10.71
CA THR A 63 -0.04 -6.00 10.68
C THR A 63 -1.34 -6.08 11.48
N HIS A 64 -1.75 -7.27 11.96
CA HIS A 64 -2.99 -7.40 12.73
C HIS A 64 -2.89 -6.71 14.10
N ALA A 65 -1.71 -6.74 14.75
CA ALA A 65 -1.47 -6.03 16.00
C ALA A 65 -1.61 -4.51 15.82
N ASN A 66 -1.23 -4.00 14.64
CA ASN A 66 -1.30 -2.59 14.30
C ASN A 66 -2.74 -2.05 14.36
N LEU A 67 -3.74 -2.85 13.99
CA LEU A 67 -5.15 -2.45 14.11
C LEU A 67 -5.55 -2.15 15.57
N THR A 68 -5.04 -2.93 16.51
CA THR A 68 -5.30 -2.71 17.94
C THR A 68 -4.61 -1.45 18.43
N ASN A 69 -3.36 -1.23 18.02
CA ASN A 69 -2.62 -0.01 18.33
C ASN A 69 -3.32 1.22 17.74
N ALA A 70 -3.72 1.15 16.47
CA ALA A 70 -4.45 2.22 15.79
C ALA A 70 -5.76 2.57 16.52
N LEU A 71 -6.53 1.56 16.99
CA LEU A 71 -7.73 1.81 17.78
C LEU A 71 -7.41 2.50 19.12
N ALA A 72 -6.31 2.13 19.78
CA ALA A 72 -5.90 2.76 21.02
C ALA A 72 -5.56 4.25 20.82
N TYR A 73 -4.79 4.57 19.78
CA TYR A 73 -4.49 5.96 19.39
C TYR A 73 -5.75 6.73 18.94
N TYR A 74 -6.64 6.10 18.21
CA TYR A 74 -7.93 6.72 17.84
C TYR A 74 -8.74 7.08 19.11
N ASN A 75 -8.81 6.19 20.08
CA ASN A 75 -9.50 6.44 21.35
C ASN A 75 -8.84 7.59 22.13
N ALA A 76 -7.50 7.65 22.15
CA ALA A 76 -6.76 8.75 22.78
C ALA A 76 -7.00 10.09 22.05
N ALA A 77 -7.04 10.09 20.70
CA ALA A 77 -7.37 11.28 19.93
C ALA A 77 -8.78 11.81 20.25
N GLU A 78 -9.77 10.92 20.34
CA GLU A 78 -11.14 11.32 20.70
C GLU A 78 -11.22 11.89 22.13
N THR A 79 -10.48 11.28 23.09
CA THR A 79 -10.40 11.79 24.45
C THR A 79 -9.77 13.19 24.50
N ALA A 80 -8.68 13.39 23.77
CA ALA A 80 -8.01 14.69 23.66
C ALA A 80 -8.93 15.76 23.02
N ARG A 81 -9.71 15.39 22.00
CA ARG A 81 -10.71 16.29 21.39
C ARG A 81 -11.77 16.76 22.40
N VAL A 82 -12.28 15.84 23.23
CA VAL A 82 -13.24 16.16 24.30
C VAL A 82 -12.62 17.09 25.33
N ALA A 83 -11.34 16.87 25.66
CA ALA A 83 -10.57 17.73 26.59
C ALA A 83 -10.14 19.07 25.94
N LYS A 84 -10.42 19.29 24.66
CA LYS A 84 -9.99 20.45 23.85
C LYS A 84 -8.46 20.59 23.73
N ASP A 85 -7.73 19.50 23.92
CA ASP A 85 -6.29 19.42 23.64
C ASP A 85 -6.08 19.06 22.16
N LEU A 86 -6.06 20.10 21.32
CA LEU A 86 -5.97 19.90 19.88
C LEU A 86 -4.59 19.39 19.43
N ALA A 87 -3.53 19.69 20.16
CA ALA A 87 -2.20 19.20 19.85
C ALA A 87 -2.11 17.68 20.08
N ALA A 88 -2.49 17.22 21.28
CA ALA A 88 -2.52 15.80 21.58
C ALA A 88 -3.50 15.02 20.68
N ALA A 89 -4.61 15.64 20.26
CA ALA A 89 -5.53 15.05 19.31
C ALA A 89 -4.89 14.84 17.94
N ALA A 90 -4.14 15.81 17.43
CA ALA A 90 -3.44 15.73 16.14
C ALA A 90 -2.30 14.71 16.18
N ASP A 91 -1.51 14.67 17.24
CA ASP A 91 -0.42 13.68 17.40
C ASP A 91 -0.95 12.24 17.42
N ASN A 92 -2.03 12.01 18.16
CA ASN A 92 -2.69 10.70 18.19
C ASN A 92 -3.34 10.36 16.84
N GLU A 93 -3.86 11.37 16.11
CA GLU A 93 -4.39 11.16 14.76
C GLU A 93 -3.30 10.71 13.79
N ALA A 94 -2.14 11.37 13.81
CA ALA A 94 -0.99 10.95 13.01
C ALA A 94 -0.56 9.52 13.37
N SER A 95 -0.54 9.20 14.66
CA SER A 95 -0.15 7.87 15.16
C SER A 95 -1.12 6.77 14.70
N TYR A 96 -2.43 6.96 14.81
CA TYR A 96 -3.35 5.90 14.35
C TYR A 96 -3.35 5.75 12.82
N ARG A 97 -3.08 6.81 12.06
CA ARG A 97 -2.93 6.70 10.60
C ARG A 97 -1.69 5.90 10.23
N ALA A 98 -0.56 6.14 10.92
CA ALA A 98 0.69 5.42 10.71
C ALA A 98 0.59 3.93 11.06
N GLU A 99 -0.24 3.57 12.03
CA GLU A 99 -0.47 2.18 12.44
C GLU A 99 -1.48 1.44 11.53
N MET A 100 -2.17 2.12 10.62
CA MET A 100 -3.13 1.42 9.76
C MET A 100 -2.41 0.42 8.86
N PRO A 101 -2.91 -0.84 8.78
CA PRO A 101 -2.31 -1.84 7.92
C PRO A 101 -2.50 -1.46 6.45
N ALA A 102 -1.42 -1.59 5.68
CA ALA A 102 -1.42 -1.40 4.24
C ALA A 102 -0.58 -2.49 3.57
N ILE A 103 -0.94 -2.86 2.34
CA ILE A 103 -0.09 -3.64 1.45
C ILE A 103 0.52 -2.66 0.45
N ALA A 104 1.84 -2.76 0.23
CA ALA A 104 2.52 -1.98 -0.79
C ALA A 104 3.24 -2.89 -1.79
N LEU A 105 3.19 -2.50 -3.06
CA LEU A 105 4.02 -3.01 -4.13
C LEU A 105 4.66 -1.79 -4.81
N GLU A 106 5.96 -1.63 -4.64
CA GLU A 106 6.74 -0.58 -5.31
C GLU A 106 7.51 -1.20 -6.47
N LEU A 107 7.39 -0.57 -7.65
CA LEU A 107 8.08 -1.00 -8.87
C LEU A 107 9.03 0.10 -9.32
N THR A 108 10.31 -0.21 -9.46
CA THR A 108 11.28 0.70 -10.06
C THR A 108 11.43 0.36 -11.54
N ILE A 109 11.24 1.35 -12.38
CA ILE A 109 11.36 1.26 -13.83
C ILE A 109 12.60 2.03 -14.24
N GLU A 110 13.49 1.38 -14.95
CA GLU A 110 14.65 2.00 -15.61
C GLU A 110 14.29 2.30 -17.07
N TYR A 111 14.72 3.46 -17.57
CA TYR A 111 14.48 3.91 -18.94
C TYR A 111 15.75 4.50 -19.56
N GLU A 112 15.78 4.54 -20.88
CA GLU A 112 16.87 5.09 -21.68
C GLU A 112 16.41 6.32 -22.47
N ASP A 113 17.33 7.15 -22.94
CA ASP A 113 17.03 8.36 -23.71
C ASP A 113 16.25 8.07 -25.00
N ALA A 114 16.36 6.86 -25.54
CA ALA A 114 15.63 6.42 -26.73
C ALA A 114 14.19 5.99 -26.46
N ASP A 115 13.80 5.85 -25.19
CA ASP A 115 12.46 5.39 -24.81
C ASP A 115 11.41 6.50 -24.97
N GLU A 116 10.18 6.12 -25.34
CA GLU A 116 9.06 7.04 -25.35
C GLU A 116 8.52 7.25 -23.93
N LEU A 117 8.81 8.41 -23.33
CA LEU A 117 8.52 8.70 -21.95
C LEU A 117 7.09 9.24 -21.68
N THR A 118 6.25 9.41 -22.71
CA THR A 118 4.91 10.01 -22.57
C THR A 118 4.06 9.32 -21.50
N ALA A 119 4.06 7.98 -21.49
CA ALA A 119 3.30 7.21 -20.51
C ALA A 119 3.98 7.15 -19.13
N LEU A 120 5.31 7.28 -19.07
CA LEU A 120 6.08 7.25 -17.83
C LEU A 120 6.14 8.62 -17.15
N SER A 121 5.96 9.72 -17.90
CA SER A 121 6.13 11.09 -17.40
C SER A 121 5.38 11.42 -16.10
N PRO A 122 4.16 10.89 -15.84
CA PRO A 122 3.48 11.15 -14.57
C PRO A 122 4.18 10.56 -13.34
N PHE A 123 5.13 9.64 -13.57
CA PHE A 123 5.85 8.93 -12.52
C PHE A 123 7.29 9.44 -12.33
N ILE A 124 7.78 10.28 -13.24
CA ILE A 124 9.09 10.91 -13.13
C ILE A 124 8.95 12.12 -12.20
N MET A 125 9.42 11.98 -10.97
CA MET A 125 9.32 13.03 -9.96
C MET A 125 10.61 13.84 -9.82
N ASP A 126 11.72 13.31 -10.27
CA ASP A 126 13.01 13.98 -10.26
C ASP A 126 13.29 14.61 -11.63
N LEU A 127 13.78 15.85 -11.62
CA LEU A 127 14.20 16.56 -12.83
C LEU A 127 15.71 16.48 -13.06
N ASP A 128 16.42 15.63 -12.30
CA ASP A 128 17.85 15.40 -12.50
C ASP A 128 18.07 14.61 -13.81
N PRO A 129 18.69 15.21 -14.84
CA PRO A 129 18.90 14.55 -16.15
C PRO A 129 19.87 13.37 -16.08
N THR A 130 20.55 13.17 -14.96
CA THR A 130 21.45 12.02 -14.78
C THR A 130 20.73 10.78 -14.26
N ARG A 131 19.46 10.93 -13.86
CA ARG A 131 18.62 9.83 -13.38
C ARG A 131 17.73 9.31 -14.49
N THR A 132 17.70 8.01 -14.61
CA THR A 132 16.94 7.28 -15.63
C THR A 132 16.04 6.22 -14.99
N ASP A 133 15.49 6.54 -13.81
CA ASP A 133 14.62 5.65 -13.07
C ASP A 133 13.36 6.39 -12.58
N ALA A 134 12.26 5.66 -12.47
CA ALA A 134 11.01 6.11 -11.89
C ALA A 134 10.42 5.01 -11.01
N THR A 135 9.86 5.38 -9.86
CA THR A 135 9.25 4.41 -8.93
C THR A 135 7.74 4.62 -8.84
N ILE A 136 7.02 3.53 -9.01
CA ILE A 136 5.56 3.46 -8.92
C ILE A 136 5.18 2.74 -7.64
N GLY A 137 4.36 3.37 -6.81
CA GLY A 137 3.73 2.76 -5.65
C GLY A 137 2.31 2.28 -5.97
N CYS A 138 2.03 1.04 -5.64
CA CYS A 138 0.68 0.45 -5.68
C CYS A 138 0.32 0.07 -4.26
N LEU A 139 -0.70 0.71 -3.70
CA LEU A 139 -1.08 0.58 -2.31
C LEU A 139 -2.49 -0.01 -2.18
N LEU A 140 -2.68 -0.85 -1.19
CA LEU A 140 -3.99 -1.20 -0.66
C LEU A 140 -4.03 -0.71 0.77
N GLU A 141 -4.85 0.29 1.06
CA GLU A 141 -4.89 0.96 2.35
C GLU A 141 -6.30 1.37 2.75
N VAL A 142 -6.46 1.86 3.97
CA VAL A 142 -7.74 2.40 4.47
C VAL A 142 -7.80 3.90 4.20
N ASP A 143 -8.68 4.33 3.30
CA ASP A 143 -8.83 5.76 2.96
C ASP A 143 -9.27 6.62 4.14
N ALA A 144 -10.20 6.11 4.93
CA ALA A 144 -10.82 6.86 6.03
C ALA A 144 -10.78 6.07 7.35
N PRO A 145 -9.61 5.98 8.03
CA PRO A 145 -9.47 5.26 9.29
C PRO A 145 -10.44 5.73 10.38
N GLN A 146 -10.69 7.03 10.46
CA GLN A 146 -11.66 7.59 11.39
C GLN A 146 -13.05 6.99 11.20
N LYS A 147 -13.50 6.88 9.95
CA LYS A 147 -14.81 6.29 9.62
C LYS A 147 -14.89 4.82 9.99
N LEU A 148 -13.84 4.06 9.75
CA LEU A 148 -13.74 2.66 10.16
C LEU A 148 -13.94 2.52 11.67
N PHE A 149 -13.23 3.30 12.48
CA PHE A 149 -13.33 3.22 13.95
C PHE A 149 -14.65 3.74 14.49
N GLN A 150 -15.26 4.77 13.88
CA GLN A 150 -16.62 5.22 14.22
C GLN A 150 -17.65 4.11 13.99
N ASP A 151 -17.60 3.48 12.82
CA ASP A 151 -18.52 2.39 12.46
C ASP A 151 -18.30 1.14 13.36
N TYR A 152 -17.04 0.83 13.68
CA TYR A 152 -16.70 -0.22 14.64
C TYR A 152 -17.30 0.05 16.02
N ARG A 153 -17.11 1.26 16.57
CA ARG A 153 -17.69 1.65 17.86
C ARG A 153 -19.21 1.52 17.86
N ALA A 154 -19.86 2.02 16.80
CA ALA A 154 -21.31 1.94 16.66
C ALA A 154 -21.82 0.48 16.57
N ALA A 155 -21.06 -0.42 15.94
CA ALA A 155 -21.36 -1.85 15.91
C ALA A 155 -21.13 -2.52 17.28
N ASN A 156 -20.02 -2.20 17.93
CA ASN A 156 -19.60 -2.80 19.20
C ASN A 156 -20.49 -2.39 20.40
N THR A 157 -21.23 -1.28 20.29
CA THR A 157 -22.23 -0.89 21.31
C THR A 157 -23.47 -1.78 21.29
N LYS A 158 -23.77 -2.43 20.16
CA LYS A 158 -24.95 -3.31 20.03
C LYS A 158 -24.64 -4.75 20.38
N GLU A 159 -23.46 -5.20 20.02
CA GLU A 159 -22.95 -6.55 20.26
C GLU A 159 -21.44 -6.47 20.39
N ALA A 160 -20.87 -7.10 21.42
CA ALA A 160 -19.42 -7.13 21.60
C ALA A 160 -18.76 -7.87 20.43
N ILE A 161 -18.08 -7.13 19.55
CA ILE A 161 -17.42 -7.64 18.35
C ILE A 161 -15.92 -7.35 18.44
N ASP A 162 -15.11 -8.36 18.18
CA ASP A 162 -13.68 -8.18 18.03
C ASP A 162 -13.35 -7.30 16.80
N LEU A 163 -12.37 -6.38 16.94
CA LEU A 163 -12.00 -5.44 15.89
C LEU A 163 -11.53 -6.15 14.61
N VAL A 164 -10.72 -7.19 14.74
CA VAL A 164 -10.21 -7.95 13.58
C VAL A 164 -11.35 -8.63 12.85
N VAL A 165 -12.31 -9.18 13.59
CA VAL A 165 -13.52 -9.80 13.01
C VAL A 165 -14.37 -8.77 12.29
N PHE A 166 -14.54 -7.56 12.87
CA PHE A 166 -15.26 -6.47 12.24
C PHE A 166 -14.60 -6.04 10.95
N VAL A 167 -13.29 -5.78 10.96
CA VAL A 167 -12.52 -5.35 9.78
C VAL A 167 -12.54 -6.44 8.70
N ARG A 168 -12.36 -7.71 9.05
CA ARG A 168 -12.42 -8.84 8.11
C ARG A 168 -13.76 -8.91 7.38
N LYS A 169 -14.88 -8.76 8.09
CA LYS A 169 -16.23 -8.78 7.50
C LYS A 169 -16.50 -7.60 6.58
N ASN A 170 -15.91 -6.45 6.87
CA ASN A 170 -16.16 -5.20 6.18
C ASN A 170 -14.97 -4.73 5.33
N PHE A 171 -14.01 -5.60 5.05
CA PHE A 171 -12.74 -5.28 4.42
C PHE A 171 -12.90 -4.41 3.16
N LYS A 172 -13.70 -4.87 2.21
CA LYS A 172 -13.96 -4.19 0.93
C LYS A 172 -14.62 -2.81 1.05
N ARG A 173 -15.18 -2.49 2.23
CA ARG A 173 -15.81 -1.19 2.48
C ARG A 173 -14.80 -0.11 2.84
N TYR A 174 -13.67 -0.52 3.42
CA TYR A 174 -12.70 0.43 3.97
C TYR A 174 -11.37 0.42 3.26
N PHE A 175 -10.97 -0.72 2.67
CA PHE A 175 -9.70 -0.86 1.96
C PHE A 175 -9.88 -0.63 0.48
N ASN A 176 -9.10 0.32 -0.06
CA ASN A 176 -9.10 0.68 -1.47
C ASN A 176 -7.68 0.68 -2.03
N THR A 177 -7.58 0.49 -3.33
CA THR A 177 -6.30 0.59 -4.03
C THR A 177 -6.03 2.03 -4.42
N ARG A 178 -4.80 2.49 -4.19
CA ARG A 178 -4.28 3.78 -4.60
C ARG A 178 -2.96 3.59 -5.33
N PHE A 179 -2.67 4.49 -6.25
CA PHE A 179 -1.41 4.50 -7.00
C PHE A 179 -0.71 5.83 -6.81
N GLU A 180 0.60 5.78 -6.75
CA GLU A 180 1.41 6.98 -6.56
C GLU A 180 2.73 6.90 -7.35
N ALA A 181 3.26 8.06 -7.69
CA ALA A 181 4.65 8.23 -8.08
C ALA A 181 5.47 8.45 -6.81
N ILE A 182 6.65 7.85 -6.74
CA ILE A 182 7.57 7.96 -5.62
C ILE A 182 8.88 8.51 -6.16
N ASP A 183 9.36 9.60 -5.54
CA ASP A 183 10.67 10.13 -5.85
C ASP A 183 11.74 9.15 -5.36
N THR A 184 12.49 8.57 -6.31
CA THR A 184 13.49 7.55 -6.00
C THR A 184 14.64 8.11 -5.14
N ALA A 185 14.96 9.41 -5.25
CA ALA A 185 15.96 10.07 -4.41
C ALA A 185 15.42 10.41 -3.02
N ASN A 186 14.14 10.70 -2.91
CA ASN A 186 13.47 11.05 -1.66
C ASN A 186 12.13 10.31 -1.52
N PRO A 187 12.11 9.06 -1.04
CA PRO A 187 10.90 8.24 -0.96
C PRO A 187 9.77 8.81 -0.09
N SER A 188 10.03 9.88 0.66
CA SER A 188 8.99 10.62 1.38
C SER A 188 8.23 11.60 0.49
N ASN A 189 8.77 11.95 -0.67
CA ASN A 189 8.13 12.77 -1.69
C ASN A 189 7.30 11.85 -2.60
N ARG A 190 5.98 11.92 -2.49
CA ARG A 190 5.03 11.06 -3.20
C ARG A 190 3.91 11.89 -3.81
N SER A 191 3.42 11.50 -4.96
CA SER A 191 2.33 12.17 -5.67
C SER A 191 1.30 11.15 -6.16
N ASP A 192 0.02 11.43 -5.93
CA ASP A 192 -1.06 10.55 -6.39
C ASP A 192 -1.11 10.48 -7.91
N VAL A 193 -1.30 9.27 -8.41
CA VAL A 193 -1.43 8.97 -9.83
C VAL A 193 -2.75 8.25 -10.07
N THR A 194 -3.41 8.58 -11.17
CA THR A 194 -4.67 7.94 -11.54
C THR A 194 -4.46 6.54 -12.09
N GLU A 195 -5.43 5.67 -11.87
CA GLU A 195 -5.42 4.33 -12.49
C GLU A 195 -5.29 4.38 -14.02
N ARG A 196 -5.87 5.42 -14.67
CA ARG A 196 -5.75 5.62 -16.13
C ARG A 196 -4.30 5.85 -16.56
N GLN A 197 -3.53 6.63 -15.80
CA GLN A 197 -2.11 6.88 -16.08
C GLN A 197 -1.29 5.60 -15.93
N LEU A 198 -1.55 4.81 -14.87
CA LEU A 198 -0.92 3.52 -14.69
C LEU A 198 -1.25 2.55 -15.83
N GLN A 199 -2.52 2.48 -16.25
CA GLN A 199 -2.92 1.62 -17.36
C GLN A 199 -2.26 2.03 -18.68
N ALA A 200 -2.11 3.34 -18.95
CA ALA A 200 -1.42 3.83 -20.15
C ALA A 200 0.03 3.32 -20.19
N LEU A 201 0.72 3.29 -19.05
CA LEU A 201 2.07 2.76 -18.96
C LEU A 201 2.13 1.24 -19.20
N LEU A 202 1.19 0.46 -18.66
CA LEU A 202 1.15 -1.00 -18.81
C LEU A 202 0.83 -1.48 -20.23
N VAL A 203 0.25 -0.62 -21.08
CA VAL A 203 -0.09 -0.95 -22.49
C VAL A 203 1.10 -0.73 -23.40
N VAL A 204 2.03 0.15 -23.06
CA VAL A 204 3.20 0.51 -23.88
C VAL A 204 4.33 -0.52 -23.73
N ASN A 205 4.30 -1.36 -22.71
CA ASN A 205 5.26 -2.43 -22.41
C ASN A 205 4.60 -3.82 -22.54
#